data_3dd6e79b87c2f0e06b7d8e6f9ff71f68
#
_entry.id   3dd6e79b87c2f0e06b7d8e6f9ff71f68
#
_cell.length_a   1.000
_cell.length_b   1.000
_cell.length_c   1.000
_cell.angle_alpha   90.00
_cell.angle_beta   90.00
_cell.angle_gamma   90.00
#
_symmetry.space_group_name_H-M   'P 1'
#
loop_
_entity.id
_entity.type
_entity.pdbx_description
1 polymer ?
#
loop_
_entity_poly.entity_id
_entity_poly.type
_entity_poly.pdbx_seq_one_letter_code
_entity_poly.pdbx_strand_id
1 'polypeptide(L)' 'MMYRALKNLYLRGKVNNAGLAKAVLDGIITQEQAEEIRAAA' A
#
# COMPACT_ATOMS: atom_id res chain seq x y z
N MET A 1 12.27 3.94 0.51
CA MET A 1 11.14 3.41 1.25
C MET A 1 9.92 3.29 0.35
N MET A 2 9.43 2.07 0.22
CA MET A 2 8.33 1.77 -0.71
C MET A 2 6.96 2.26 -0.22
N TYR A 3 6.83 2.48 1.09
CA TYR A 3 5.55 2.89 1.66
C TYR A 3 4.97 4.12 0.96
N ARG A 4 5.79 5.17 0.82
CA ARG A 4 5.33 6.42 0.23
C ARG A 4 4.97 6.26 -1.24
N ALA A 5 5.79 5.51 -1.97
CA ALA A 5 5.53 5.24 -3.37
C ALA A 5 4.23 4.45 -3.55
N LEU A 6 4.03 3.43 -2.72
CA LEU A 6 2.80 2.63 -2.76
C LEU A 6 1.59 3.46 -2.41
N LYS A 7 1.70 4.33 -1.41
CA LYS A 7 0.61 5.20 -1.04
C LYS A 7 0.20 6.10 -2.21
N ASN A 8 1.17 6.69 -2.87
CA ASN A 8 0.89 7.54 -4.02
C ASN A 8 0.24 6.75 -5.15
N LEU A 9 0.74 5.55 -5.43
CA LEU A 9 0.17 4.71 -6.48
C LEU A 9 -1.26 4.30 -6.16
N TYR A 10 -1.52 4.00 -4.89
CA TYR A 10 -2.86 3.62 -4.47
C TYR A 10 -3.84 4.78 -4.62
N LEU A 11 -3.43 5.98 -4.21
CA LEU A 11 -4.27 7.16 -4.33
C LEU A 11 -4.57 7.52 -5.78
N ARG A 12 -3.65 7.18 -6.69
CA ARG A 12 -3.84 7.41 -8.11
C ARG A 12 -4.64 6.32 -8.80
N GLY A 13 -5.01 5.27 -8.07
CA GLY A 13 -5.72 4.14 -8.65
C GLY A 13 -4.85 3.16 -9.41
N LYS A 14 -3.52 3.25 -9.26
CA LYS A 14 -2.59 2.36 -9.94
C LYS A 14 -2.40 1.04 -9.18
N VAL A 15 -2.68 1.03 -7.89
CA VAL A 15 -2.56 -0.14 -7.03
C VAL A 15 -3.90 -0.32 -6.31
N ASN A 16 -4.39 -1.55 -6.26
CA ASN A 16 -5.63 -1.86 -5.57
C ASN A 16 -5.33 -2.59 -4.24
N ASN A 17 -6.39 -2.99 -3.53
CA ASN A 17 -6.22 -3.66 -2.24
C ASN A 17 -5.45 -4.97 -2.37
N ALA A 18 -5.62 -5.69 -3.47
CA ALA A 18 -4.87 -6.92 -3.71
C ALA A 18 -3.37 -6.61 -3.85
N GLY A 19 -3.03 -5.49 -4.48
CA GLY A 19 -1.64 -5.07 -4.59
C GLY A 19 -1.04 -4.71 -3.25
N LEU A 20 -1.81 -4.04 -2.38
CA LEU A 20 -1.35 -3.74 -1.03
C LEU A 20 -1.12 -5.01 -0.23
N ALA A 21 -2.05 -5.97 -0.32
CA ALA A 21 -1.91 -7.23 0.40
C ALA A 21 -0.65 -7.97 -0.05
N LYS A 22 -0.38 -7.97 -1.34
CA LYS A 22 0.83 -8.60 -1.86
C LYS A 22 2.09 -7.91 -1.35
N ALA A 23 2.07 -6.59 -1.26
CA ALA A 23 3.20 -5.84 -0.72
C ALA A 23 3.47 -6.21 0.73
N VAL A 24 2.42 -6.46 1.52
CA VAL A 24 2.58 -6.91 2.90
C VAL A 24 3.21 -8.31 2.92
N LEU A 25 2.72 -9.21 2.07
CA LEU A 25 3.26 -10.56 2.00
C LEU A 25 4.73 -10.58 1.58
N ASP A 26 5.10 -9.68 0.67
CA ASP A 26 6.48 -9.59 0.19
C ASP A 26 7.38 -8.86 1.17
N GLY A 27 6.84 -8.32 2.25
CA GLY A 27 7.63 -7.62 3.24
C GLY A 27 8.04 -6.21 2.83
N ILE A 28 7.40 -5.65 1.81
CA ILE A 28 7.70 -4.30 1.33
C ILE A 28 7.13 -3.26 2.30
N ILE A 29 5.92 -3.51 2.82
CA ILE A 29 5.28 -2.66 3.82
C ILE A 29 4.71 -3.55 4.92
N THR A 30 4.35 -2.94 6.05
CA THR A 30 3.71 -3.66 7.15
C THR A 30 2.20 -3.63 6.99
N GLN A 31 1.52 -4.49 7.77
CA GLN A 31 0.07 -4.50 7.80
C GLN A 31 -0.49 -3.14 8.21
N GLU A 32 0.14 -2.52 9.22
CA GLU A 32 -0.28 -1.21 9.67
C GLU A 32 -0.14 -0.16 8.58
N GLN A 33 0.95 -0.23 7.83
CA GLN A 33 1.16 0.71 6.73
C GLN A 33 0.12 0.52 5.64
N ALA A 34 -0.24 -0.73 5.35
CA ALA A 34 -1.28 -1.00 4.36
C ALA A 34 -2.61 -0.40 4.80
N GLU A 35 -2.93 -0.51 6.08
CA GLU A 35 -4.17 0.05 6.61
C GLU A 35 -4.15 1.57 6.55
N GLU A 36 -3.00 2.18 6.84
CA GLU A 36 -2.86 3.63 6.73
C GLU A 36 -3.08 4.12 5.31
N ILE A 37 -2.55 3.38 4.34
CA ILE A 37 -2.75 3.73 2.93
C ILE A 37 -4.22 3.69 2.57
N ARG A 38 -4.92 2.63 2.99
CA ARG A 38 -6.34 2.51 2.70
C ARG A 38 -7.14 3.63 3.37
N ALA A 39 -6.76 3.99 4.58
CA ALA A 39 -7.44 5.06 5.32
C ALA A 39 -7.21 6.42 4.68
N ALA A 40 -6.08 6.61 4.01
CA ALA A 40 -5.77 7.88 3.35
C ALA A 40 -6.56 8.06 2.04
N ALA A 41 -7.07 6.99 1.49
CA ALA A 41 -7.88 7.05 0.25
C ALA A 41 -9.38 7.35 0.52
#